data_d2566cad42d6b5544627fb0806e52ad6
#
_entry.id   d2566cad42d6b5544627fb0806e52ad6
#
_cell.length_a   1.000
_cell.length_b   1.000
_cell.length_c   1.000
_cell.angle_alpha   90.00
_cell.angle_beta   90.00
_cell.angle_gamma   90.00
#
_symmetry.space_group_name_H-M   'P 1'
#
loop_
_entity.id
_entity.type
_entity.pdbx_description
1 polymer ?
#
loop_
_entity_poly.entity_id
_entity_poly.type
_entity_poly.pdbx_seq_one_letter_code
_entity_poly.pdbx_strand_id
1 'polypeptide(L)'
;MSHQLEHLRGQVDEINTKLLELLSQRAELVRAIGDVKKKQGINRFDPVRERDMLDQIVGKNPGPFDDDTVRHLFKQIFKASLDLQKQNHKKVLLVSRKRHPEDTVVMVGDEPVGDGKRTIVAGPCSVESEEQVRQVAQSLKKQGIRLLRGGAFKPRTSPYDFQGMGEEGLQMLRKAADEYDLKVISEIVNPSDMEMAERYVDVIQIGARNMQNFELLKAAGSVRRPVFLKRGMSATVEEFLFAAEYIVSRGNTQVMLCERGIRTYEKWTRNTLDISAVPLLKQESHLPVFVDITHSTGRRDIQRPVAKAALAAGADGIMLEVHPDPSVALSDANQQIDIPQFETFMEDMRVTGLIKPAKTTTG
;
A
#
# COMPACT_ATOMS: atom_id res chain seq x y z
N MET A 1 1.58 -57.65 23.41
CA MET A 1 1.47 -56.19 23.55
C MET A 1 1.36 -55.43 22.21
N SER A 2 2.04 -55.86 21.16
CA SER A 2 1.97 -55.23 19.82
C SER A 2 0.58 -55.26 19.19
N HIS A 3 -0.09 -56.42 19.20
CA HIS A 3 -1.39 -56.63 18.53
C HIS A 3 -2.55 -55.81 19.15
N GLN A 4 -2.58 -55.65 20.46
CA GLN A 4 -3.59 -54.83 21.15
C GLN A 4 -3.43 -53.32 20.86
N LEU A 5 -2.19 -52.84 20.75
CA LEU A 5 -1.90 -51.46 20.40
C LEU A 5 -2.30 -51.15 18.94
N GLU A 6 -2.03 -52.07 18.01
CA GLU A 6 -2.42 -51.90 16.61
C GLU A 6 -3.95 -51.93 16.45
N HIS A 7 -4.65 -52.80 17.17
CA HIS A 7 -6.10 -52.81 17.19
C HIS A 7 -6.70 -51.50 17.67
N LEU A 8 -6.19 -50.93 18.79
CA LEU A 8 -6.64 -49.64 19.30
C LEU A 8 -6.33 -48.46 18.36
N ARG A 9 -5.18 -48.49 17.69
CA ARG A 9 -4.83 -47.50 16.65
C ARG A 9 -5.81 -47.56 15.47
N GLY A 10 -6.14 -48.77 15.01
CA GLY A 10 -7.15 -48.95 13.95
C GLY A 10 -8.52 -48.39 14.32
N GLN A 11 -8.95 -48.56 15.58
CA GLN A 11 -10.21 -47.97 16.06
C GLN A 11 -10.15 -46.41 16.06
N VAL A 12 -9.01 -45.85 16.44
CA VAL A 12 -8.80 -44.39 16.36
C VAL A 12 -8.86 -43.91 14.92
N ASP A 13 -8.26 -44.63 13.97
CA ASP A 13 -8.26 -44.24 12.54
C ASP A 13 -9.68 -44.30 11.95
N GLU A 14 -10.49 -45.29 12.34
CA GLU A 14 -11.91 -45.35 11.96
C GLU A 14 -12.70 -44.15 12.50
N ILE A 15 -12.44 -43.73 13.77
CA ILE A 15 -13.08 -42.56 14.37
C ILE A 15 -12.63 -41.30 13.67
N ASN A 16 -11.33 -41.15 13.33
CA ASN A 16 -10.81 -40.01 12.58
C ASN A 16 -11.48 -39.89 11.20
N THR A 17 -11.71 -41.01 10.52
CA THR A 17 -12.41 -41.00 9.24
C THR A 17 -13.85 -40.48 9.39
N LYS A 18 -14.59 -40.98 10.38
CA LYS A 18 -15.95 -40.50 10.68
C LYS A 18 -15.99 -39.04 11.09
N LEU A 19 -15.01 -38.59 11.85
CA LEU A 19 -14.86 -37.14 12.21
C LEU A 19 -14.67 -36.29 10.96
N LEU A 20 -13.81 -36.71 10.03
CA LEU A 20 -13.59 -35.99 8.78
C LEU A 20 -14.85 -35.89 7.92
N GLU A 21 -15.62 -37.00 7.83
CA GLU A 21 -16.90 -37.02 7.11
C GLU A 21 -17.91 -36.07 7.74
N LEU A 22 -18.07 -36.07 9.07
CA LEU A 22 -18.98 -35.16 9.78
C LEU A 22 -18.58 -33.71 9.65
N LEU A 23 -17.27 -33.40 9.72
CA LEU A 23 -16.75 -32.04 9.49
C LEU A 23 -17.02 -31.55 8.07
N SER A 24 -16.88 -32.45 7.07
CA SER A 24 -17.17 -32.12 5.68
C SER A 24 -18.67 -31.85 5.46
N GLN A 25 -19.55 -32.69 5.97
CA GLN A 25 -21.01 -32.50 5.91
C GLN A 25 -21.42 -31.17 6.58
N ARG A 26 -20.85 -30.90 7.76
CA ARG A 26 -21.08 -29.66 8.47
C ARG A 26 -20.62 -28.44 7.64
N ALA A 27 -19.48 -28.54 6.98
CA ALA A 27 -18.94 -27.46 6.15
C ALA A 27 -19.87 -27.15 4.96
N GLU A 28 -20.43 -28.15 4.31
CA GLU A 28 -21.43 -27.99 3.23
C GLU A 28 -22.71 -27.31 3.70
N LEU A 29 -23.25 -27.69 4.85
CA LEU A 29 -24.42 -27.04 5.43
C LEU A 29 -24.14 -25.57 5.79
N VAL A 30 -22.97 -25.29 6.34
CA VAL A 30 -22.57 -23.91 6.68
C VAL A 30 -22.41 -23.05 5.40
N ARG A 31 -21.92 -23.63 4.29
CA ARG A 31 -21.90 -22.95 2.99
C ARG A 31 -23.33 -22.58 2.53
N ALA A 32 -24.24 -23.54 2.55
CA ALA A 32 -25.64 -23.33 2.16
C ALA A 32 -26.31 -22.26 3.01
N ILE A 33 -26.09 -22.26 4.33
CA ILE A 33 -26.55 -21.19 5.24
C ILE A 33 -25.97 -19.82 4.85
N GLY A 34 -24.69 -19.77 4.49
CA GLY A 34 -24.02 -18.55 4.02
C GLY A 34 -24.68 -17.96 2.77
N ASP A 35 -25.07 -18.81 1.81
CA ASP A 35 -25.76 -18.40 0.58
C ASP A 35 -27.18 -17.88 0.85
N VAL A 36 -27.91 -18.51 1.76
CA VAL A 36 -29.26 -18.04 2.17
C VAL A 36 -29.15 -16.69 2.88
N LYS A 37 -28.25 -16.53 3.85
CA LYS A 37 -28.03 -15.27 4.56
C LYS A 37 -27.68 -14.14 3.58
N LYS A 38 -26.86 -14.41 2.56
CA LYS A 38 -26.52 -13.45 1.51
C LYS A 38 -27.74 -12.97 0.73
N LYS A 39 -28.60 -13.89 0.30
CA LYS A 39 -29.83 -13.54 -0.44
C LYS A 39 -30.77 -12.69 0.39
N GLN A 40 -30.76 -12.85 1.70
CA GLN A 40 -31.62 -12.13 2.64
C GLN A 40 -30.97 -10.88 3.24
N GLY A 41 -29.74 -10.54 2.90
CA GLY A 41 -29.00 -9.38 3.46
C GLY A 41 -28.63 -9.54 4.95
N ILE A 42 -28.68 -10.74 5.50
CA ILE A 42 -28.39 -11.03 6.92
C ILE A 42 -26.88 -11.13 7.15
N ASN A 43 -26.42 -10.57 8.26
CA ASN A 43 -24.99 -10.65 8.63
C ASN A 43 -24.59 -12.12 8.84
N ARG A 44 -23.41 -12.49 8.28
CA ARG A 44 -22.89 -13.88 8.37
C ARG A 44 -22.51 -14.27 9.79
N PHE A 45 -21.85 -13.37 10.52
CA PHE A 45 -21.42 -13.58 11.89
C PHE A 45 -22.54 -13.18 12.85
N ASP A 46 -22.92 -14.11 13.71
CA ASP A 46 -23.90 -13.92 14.78
C ASP A 46 -23.28 -14.41 16.09
N PRO A 47 -22.74 -13.46 16.88
CA PRO A 47 -22.03 -13.80 18.11
C PRO A 47 -22.93 -14.40 19.19
N VAL A 48 -24.22 -14.06 19.18
CA VAL A 48 -25.19 -14.61 20.15
C VAL A 48 -25.43 -16.08 19.84
N ARG A 49 -25.74 -16.40 18.58
CA ARG A 49 -25.93 -17.77 18.14
C ARG A 49 -24.68 -18.65 18.33
N GLU A 50 -23.49 -18.08 18.11
CA GLU A 50 -22.22 -18.83 18.34
C GLU A 50 -22.07 -19.20 19.80
N ARG A 51 -22.36 -18.28 20.73
CA ARG A 51 -22.32 -18.52 22.16
C ARG A 51 -23.33 -19.61 22.55
N ASP A 52 -24.57 -19.47 22.13
CA ASP A 52 -25.64 -20.42 22.45
C ASP A 52 -25.30 -21.84 21.96
N MET A 53 -24.74 -21.96 20.74
CA MET A 53 -24.29 -23.26 20.23
C MET A 53 -23.16 -23.85 21.05
N LEU A 54 -22.17 -23.05 21.46
CA LEU A 54 -21.07 -23.51 22.30
C LEU A 54 -21.58 -24.00 23.66
N ASP A 55 -22.49 -23.28 24.29
CA ASP A 55 -23.07 -23.65 25.58
C ASP A 55 -23.90 -24.93 25.49
N GLN A 56 -24.66 -25.12 24.41
CA GLN A 56 -25.39 -26.36 24.14
C GLN A 56 -24.45 -27.56 23.92
N ILE A 57 -23.31 -27.37 23.24
CA ILE A 57 -22.34 -28.43 22.97
C ILE A 57 -21.65 -28.83 24.28
N VAL A 58 -21.20 -27.85 25.05
CA VAL A 58 -20.57 -28.08 26.37
C VAL A 58 -21.54 -28.77 27.33
N GLY A 59 -22.81 -28.35 27.35
CA GLY A 59 -23.84 -28.99 28.19
C GLY A 59 -24.15 -30.44 27.84
N LYS A 60 -23.70 -30.95 26.70
CA LYS A 60 -23.83 -32.35 26.24
C LYS A 60 -22.50 -33.10 26.30
N ASN A 61 -21.46 -32.53 26.87
CA ASN A 61 -20.14 -33.15 26.95
C ASN A 61 -20.15 -34.41 27.83
N PRO A 62 -19.91 -35.61 27.30
CA PRO A 62 -19.89 -36.85 28.09
C PRO A 62 -18.51 -37.13 28.75
N GLY A 63 -17.51 -36.23 28.55
CA GLY A 63 -16.11 -36.50 28.83
C GLY A 63 -15.49 -37.40 27.74
N PRO A 64 -14.21 -37.75 27.83
CA PRO A 64 -13.22 -37.44 28.89
C PRO A 64 -12.57 -36.07 28.79
N PHE A 65 -12.85 -35.27 27.77
CA PHE A 65 -12.35 -33.88 27.67
C PHE A 65 -13.09 -32.99 28.70
N ASP A 66 -12.38 -32.05 29.25
CA ASP A 66 -13.01 -30.99 30.04
C ASP A 66 -13.79 -30.00 29.11
N ASP A 67 -14.67 -29.23 29.70
CA ASP A 67 -15.55 -28.30 29.02
C ASP A 67 -14.79 -27.20 28.27
N ASP A 68 -13.66 -26.75 28.79
CA ASP A 68 -12.82 -25.73 28.18
C ASP A 68 -12.12 -26.26 26.91
N THR A 69 -11.66 -27.50 26.97
CA THR A 69 -11.10 -28.19 25.79
C THR A 69 -12.14 -28.36 24.70
N VAL A 70 -13.36 -28.81 25.04
CA VAL A 70 -14.47 -28.95 24.09
C VAL A 70 -14.80 -27.59 23.48
N ARG A 71 -14.92 -26.55 24.31
CA ARG A 71 -15.18 -25.17 23.85
C ARG A 71 -14.11 -24.69 22.89
N HIS A 72 -12.84 -24.93 23.20
CA HIS A 72 -11.73 -24.56 22.33
C HIS A 72 -11.80 -25.25 20.96
N LEU A 73 -11.98 -26.57 20.91
CA LEU A 73 -12.07 -27.34 19.66
C LEU A 73 -13.21 -26.83 18.77
N PHE A 74 -14.41 -26.63 19.33
CA PHE A 74 -15.54 -26.15 18.56
C PHE A 74 -15.38 -24.69 18.08
N LYS A 75 -14.70 -23.83 18.83
CA LYS A 75 -14.32 -22.49 18.34
C LYS A 75 -13.44 -22.57 17.10
N GLN A 76 -12.46 -23.50 17.04
CA GLN A 76 -11.62 -23.70 15.86
C GLN A 76 -12.44 -24.20 14.66
N ILE A 77 -13.37 -25.13 14.88
CA ILE A 77 -14.29 -25.61 13.84
C ILE A 77 -15.18 -24.47 13.31
N PHE A 78 -15.68 -23.59 14.18
CA PHE A 78 -16.50 -22.45 13.80
C PHE A 78 -15.70 -21.44 12.99
N LYS A 79 -14.46 -21.13 13.45
CA LYS A 79 -13.54 -20.25 12.73
C LYS A 79 -13.22 -20.78 11.33
N ALA A 80 -12.87 -22.06 11.21
CA ALA A 80 -12.62 -22.70 9.91
C ALA A 80 -13.85 -22.63 8.98
N SER A 81 -15.05 -22.81 9.53
CA SER A 81 -16.30 -22.69 8.78
C SER A 81 -16.60 -21.27 8.29
N LEU A 82 -16.32 -20.24 9.12
CA LEU A 82 -16.43 -18.85 8.73
C LEU A 82 -15.42 -18.48 7.64
N ASP A 83 -14.20 -19.01 7.75
CA ASP A 83 -13.16 -18.78 6.76
C ASP A 83 -13.50 -19.46 5.42
N LEU A 84 -14.10 -20.64 5.43
CA LEU A 84 -14.64 -21.29 4.25
C LEU A 84 -15.75 -20.44 3.57
N GLN A 85 -16.64 -19.83 4.36
CA GLN A 85 -17.65 -18.88 3.84
C GLN A 85 -17.01 -17.62 3.24
N LYS A 86 -15.89 -17.16 3.78
CA LYS A 86 -15.14 -16.02 3.22
C LYS A 86 -14.41 -16.36 1.93
N GLN A 87 -13.81 -17.57 1.85
CA GLN A 87 -13.07 -18.02 0.66
C GLN A 87 -13.98 -18.16 -0.57
N ASN A 88 -15.20 -18.64 -0.42
CA ASN A 88 -16.18 -18.73 -1.51
C ASN A 88 -16.70 -17.37 -2.00
N HIS A 89 -16.34 -16.29 -1.32
CA HIS A 89 -16.82 -14.94 -1.60
C HIS A 89 -15.71 -13.86 -1.55
N LYS A 90 -14.43 -14.24 -1.72
CA LYS A 90 -13.44 -13.23 -2.10
C LYS A 90 -13.93 -12.62 -3.41
N LYS A 91 -14.68 -11.50 -3.32
CA LYS A 91 -14.95 -10.68 -4.50
C LYS A 91 -13.59 -10.44 -5.12
N VAL A 92 -13.42 -10.80 -6.37
CA VAL A 92 -12.22 -10.43 -7.10
C VAL A 92 -12.15 -8.90 -7.03
N LEU A 93 -11.09 -8.39 -6.44
CA LEU A 93 -10.91 -6.95 -6.24
C LEU A 93 -10.91 -6.23 -7.59
N LEU A 94 -11.40 -5.01 -7.62
CA LEU A 94 -11.31 -4.14 -8.79
C LEU A 94 -9.85 -3.92 -9.22
N VAL A 95 -8.95 -3.82 -8.21
CA VAL A 95 -7.51 -3.66 -8.42
C VAL A 95 -6.79 -4.95 -8.84
N SER A 96 -7.47 -6.10 -8.86
CA SER A 96 -6.85 -7.39 -9.15
C SER A 96 -6.65 -7.60 -10.65
N ARG A 97 -5.49 -8.12 -11.01
CA ARG A 97 -5.16 -8.56 -12.38
C ARG A 97 -6.09 -9.66 -12.91
N LYS A 98 -6.74 -10.42 -12.03
CA LYS A 98 -7.80 -11.38 -12.42
C LYS A 98 -9.02 -10.70 -13.03
N ARG A 99 -9.27 -9.45 -12.69
CA ARG A 99 -10.38 -8.64 -13.22
C ARG A 99 -9.95 -7.75 -14.39
N HIS A 100 -8.73 -7.25 -14.34
CA HIS A 100 -8.13 -6.41 -15.37
C HIS A 100 -6.72 -6.93 -15.68
N PRO A 101 -6.54 -7.79 -16.70
CA PRO A 101 -5.26 -8.46 -16.99
C PRO A 101 -4.14 -7.51 -17.42
N GLU A 102 -4.49 -6.41 -18.08
CA GLU A 102 -3.56 -5.45 -18.66
C GLU A 102 -3.09 -4.41 -17.62
N ASP A 103 -1.92 -3.83 -17.82
CA ASP A 103 -1.42 -2.75 -16.99
C ASP A 103 -2.29 -1.50 -17.14
N THR A 104 -2.59 -0.84 -16.01
CA THR A 104 -3.25 0.46 -16.02
C THR A 104 -2.23 1.55 -16.28
N VAL A 105 -2.55 2.43 -17.23
CA VAL A 105 -1.83 3.69 -17.43
C VAL A 105 -2.59 4.80 -16.72
N VAL A 106 -1.94 5.42 -15.74
CA VAL A 106 -2.47 6.56 -15.01
C VAL A 106 -2.05 7.85 -15.69
N MET A 107 -3.01 8.71 -16.02
CA MET A 107 -2.73 10.01 -16.65
C MET A 107 -2.58 11.10 -15.62
N VAL A 108 -1.37 11.68 -15.49
CA VAL A 108 -1.09 12.83 -14.63
C VAL A 108 -1.04 14.09 -15.53
N GLY A 109 -2.20 14.66 -15.79
CA GLY A 109 -2.34 15.66 -16.85
C GLY A 109 -2.07 15.01 -18.21
N ASP A 110 -1.01 15.48 -18.89
CA ASP A 110 -0.52 14.94 -20.17
C ASP A 110 0.57 13.86 -20.01
N GLU A 111 1.01 13.57 -18.79
CA GLU A 111 2.09 12.61 -18.52
C GLU A 111 1.53 11.22 -18.20
N PRO A 112 1.77 10.19 -19.05
CA PRO A 112 1.36 8.82 -18.78
C PRO A 112 2.33 8.14 -17.81
N VAL A 113 1.78 7.43 -16.82
CA VAL A 113 2.52 6.65 -15.81
C VAL A 113 2.08 5.20 -15.87
N GLY A 114 3.03 4.27 -15.97
CA GLY A 114 2.74 2.84 -16.12
C GLY A 114 2.65 2.39 -17.59
N ASP A 115 3.08 3.22 -18.55
CA ASP A 115 3.10 2.96 -20.00
C ASP A 115 4.32 2.13 -20.46
N GLY A 116 5.04 1.52 -19.52
CA GLY A 116 6.29 0.80 -19.75
C GLY A 116 7.55 1.68 -19.67
N LYS A 117 7.42 3.00 -19.55
CA LYS A 117 8.52 3.89 -19.21
C LYS A 117 8.69 3.97 -17.70
N ARG A 118 9.94 4.16 -17.27
CA ARG A 118 10.24 4.36 -15.84
C ARG A 118 10.05 5.82 -15.48
N THR A 119 9.20 6.08 -14.48
CA THR A 119 8.85 7.42 -14.03
C THR A 119 9.62 7.79 -12.76
N ILE A 120 10.14 9.01 -12.72
CA ILE A 120 10.82 9.56 -11.53
C ILE A 120 9.91 10.60 -10.89
N VAL A 121 9.67 10.44 -9.59
CA VAL A 121 8.99 11.42 -8.73
C VAL A 121 10.04 11.99 -7.78
N ALA A 122 10.33 13.28 -7.89
CA ALA A 122 11.36 13.90 -7.06
C ALA A 122 10.92 15.28 -6.53
N GLY A 123 11.54 15.72 -5.44
CA GLY A 123 11.25 17.02 -4.84
C GLY A 123 11.51 17.04 -3.33
N PRO A 124 11.33 18.19 -2.65
CA PRO A 124 11.70 18.33 -1.25
C PRO A 124 10.77 17.51 -0.32
N CYS A 125 11.30 17.05 0.81
CA CYS A 125 10.50 16.35 1.83
C CYS A 125 9.34 17.22 2.29
N SER A 126 9.61 18.46 2.67
CA SER A 126 8.63 19.50 3.01
C SER A 126 8.81 20.73 2.14
N VAL A 127 7.69 21.41 1.88
CA VAL A 127 7.73 22.77 1.34
C VAL A 127 8.09 23.71 2.46
N GLU A 128 9.15 24.50 2.29
CA GLU A 128 9.71 25.37 3.32
C GLU A 128 9.80 26.84 2.86
N SER A 129 10.01 27.05 1.56
CA SER A 129 9.99 28.38 0.94
C SER A 129 9.77 28.29 -0.56
N GLU A 130 9.32 29.38 -1.17
CA GLU A 130 9.17 29.49 -2.62
C GLU A 130 10.50 29.27 -3.37
N GLU A 131 11.60 29.85 -2.85
CA GLU A 131 12.93 29.70 -3.45
C GLU A 131 13.44 28.27 -3.41
N GLN A 132 13.25 27.54 -2.29
CA GLN A 132 13.59 26.13 -2.18
C GLN A 132 12.88 25.30 -3.26
N VAL A 133 11.57 25.45 -3.39
CA VAL A 133 10.76 24.69 -4.35
C VAL A 133 11.17 25.03 -5.78
N ARG A 134 11.40 26.31 -6.07
CA ARG A 134 11.79 26.81 -7.39
C ARG A 134 13.13 26.24 -7.84
N GLN A 135 14.15 26.24 -7.00
CA GLN A 135 15.48 25.66 -7.30
C GLN A 135 15.36 24.15 -7.62
N VAL A 136 14.58 23.42 -6.84
CA VAL A 136 14.35 21.99 -7.11
C VAL A 136 13.59 21.81 -8.42
N ALA A 137 12.51 22.55 -8.66
CA ALA A 137 11.71 22.47 -9.88
C ALA A 137 12.56 22.74 -11.14
N GLN A 138 13.45 23.74 -11.08
CA GLN A 138 14.40 24.04 -12.15
C GLN A 138 15.32 22.85 -12.45
N SER A 139 15.87 22.21 -11.40
CA SER A 139 16.73 21.03 -11.55
C SER A 139 15.96 19.85 -12.15
N LEU A 140 14.71 19.61 -11.70
CA LEU A 140 13.86 18.57 -12.26
C LEU A 140 13.61 18.79 -13.77
N LYS A 141 13.26 20.02 -14.17
CA LYS A 141 13.04 20.37 -15.58
C LYS A 141 14.29 20.11 -16.40
N LYS A 142 15.46 20.55 -15.92
CA LYS A 142 16.77 20.31 -16.58
C LYS A 142 17.05 18.82 -16.76
N GLN A 143 16.63 17.98 -15.81
CA GLN A 143 16.77 16.54 -15.88
C GLN A 143 15.63 15.83 -16.65
N GLY A 144 14.69 16.55 -17.23
CA GLY A 144 13.57 15.98 -17.97
C GLY A 144 12.54 15.26 -17.10
N ILE A 145 12.53 15.54 -15.80
CA ILE A 145 11.55 15.01 -14.85
C ILE A 145 10.31 15.88 -14.86
N ARG A 146 9.14 15.25 -14.89
CA ARG A 146 7.85 15.94 -14.98
C ARG A 146 7.09 15.99 -13.65
N LEU A 147 7.40 15.11 -12.69
CA LEU A 147 6.64 14.94 -11.46
C LEU A 147 7.40 15.53 -10.27
N LEU A 148 6.92 16.70 -9.80
CA LEU A 148 7.42 17.41 -8.62
C LEU A 148 6.61 16.97 -7.38
N ARG A 149 7.28 16.35 -6.39
CA ARG A 149 6.67 16.10 -5.10
C ARG A 149 7.10 17.15 -4.06
N GLY A 150 6.22 17.46 -3.13
CA GLY A 150 6.53 18.29 -1.96
C GLY A 150 5.47 18.12 -0.88
N GLY A 151 5.89 17.96 0.38
CA GLY A 151 4.96 17.82 1.50
C GLY A 151 4.52 19.20 2.01
N ALA A 152 3.31 19.63 1.68
CA ALA A 152 2.70 20.85 2.23
C ALA A 152 2.09 20.61 3.62
N PHE A 153 1.61 19.40 3.87
CA PHE A 153 1.14 18.91 5.16
C PHE A 153 2.10 17.83 5.67
N LYS A 154 2.46 17.89 6.95
CA LYS A 154 3.43 16.96 7.56
C LYS A 154 2.83 16.32 8.81
N PRO A 155 2.28 15.10 8.72
CA PRO A 155 1.85 14.36 9.90
C PRO A 155 3.08 13.98 10.73
N ARG A 156 3.18 14.51 11.96
CA ARG A 156 4.31 14.29 12.86
C ARG A 156 3.90 13.51 14.08
N THR A 157 4.85 12.76 14.64
CA THR A 157 4.65 12.07 15.92
C THR A 157 4.64 13.09 17.07
N SER A 158 5.48 14.14 16.99
CA SER A 158 5.49 15.22 17.96
C SER A 158 4.68 16.42 17.43
N PRO A 159 3.77 17.01 18.23
CA PRO A 159 3.04 18.22 17.84
C PRO A 159 3.92 19.47 17.77
N TYR A 160 5.14 19.41 18.28
CA TYR A 160 6.11 20.51 18.28
C TYR A 160 7.00 20.55 17.02
N ASP A 161 6.98 19.48 16.22
CA ASP A 161 7.71 19.45 14.97
C ASP A 161 7.02 20.30 13.90
N PHE A 162 7.75 20.71 12.85
CA PHE A 162 7.21 21.45 11.72
C PHE A 162 6.05 20.68 11.06
N GLN A 163 4.85 21.27 11.07
CA GLN A 163 3.61 20.64 10.59
C GLN A 163 3.36 20.85 9.09
N GLY A 164 4.23 21.59 8.41
CA GLY A 164 4.05 22.03 7.01
C GLY A 164 3.40 23.40 6.91
N MET A 165 3.33 23.90 5.68
CA MET A 165 2.79 25.22 5.36
C MET A 165 1.32 25.19 4.91
N GLY A 166 0.70 24.00 4.89
CA GLY A 166 -0.71 23.87 4.52
C GLY A 166 -1.00 24.35 3.09
N GLU A 167 -2.09 25.07 2.91
CA GLU A 167 -2.52 25.60 1.60
C GLU A 167 -1.48 26.53 0.97
N GLU A 168 -0.80 27.37 1.75
CA GLU A 168 0.29 28.23 1.27
C GLU A 168 1.40 27.39 0.62
N GLY A 169 1.79 26.29 1.23
CA GLY A 169 2.76 25.35 0.65
C GLY A 169 2.29 24.72 -0.67
N LEU A 170 0.99 24.42 -0.81
CA LEU A 170 0.42 23.96 -2.07
C LEU A 170 0.46 25.04 -3.16
N GLN A 171 0.21 26.31 -2.79
CA GLN A 171 0.31 27.43 -3.71
C GLN A 171 1.75 27.62 -4.23
N MET A 172 2.76 27.52 -3.35
CA MET A 172 4.17 27.57 -3.73
C MET A 172 4.55 26.45 -4.70
N LEU A 173 4.11 25.22 -4.41
CA LEU A 173 4.33 24.07 -5.32
C LEU A 173 3.69 24.30 -6.68
N ARG A 174 2.43 24.75 -6.72
CA ARG A 174 1.71 25.02 -7.97
C ARG A 174 2.40 26.09 -8.79
N LYS A 175 2.78 27.21 -8.15
CA LYS A 175 3.49 28.31 -8.83
C LYS A 175 4.79 27.84 -9.48
N ALA A 176 5.64 27.12 -8.74
CA ALA A 176 6.89 26.58 -9.28
C ALA A 176 6.64 25.53 -10.37
N ALA A 177 5.63 24.67 -10.20
CA ALA A 177 5.29 23.68 -11.21
C ALA A 177 4.81 24.32 -12.52
N ASP A 178 4.02 25.39 -12.47
CA ASP A 178 3.57 26.13 -13.66
C ASP A 178 4.73 26.81 -14.36
N GLU A 179 5.68 27.40 -13.62
CA GLU A 179 6.88 28.05 -14.18
C GLU A 179 7.75 27.05 -14.97
N TYR A 180 7.85 25.80 -14.50
CA TYR A 180 8.73 24.80 -15.10
C TYR A 180 8.00 23.67 -15.86
N ASP A 181 6.67 23.81 -16.05
CA ASP A 181 5.84 22.80 -16.72
C ASP A 181 5.94 21.40 -16.07
N LEU A 182 5.72 21.37 -14.75
CA LEU A 182 5.74 20.16 -13.94
C LEU A 182 4.34 19.83 -13.39
N LYS A 183 4.16 18.61 -12.93
CA LYS A 183 2.94 18.13 -12.28
C LYS A 183 3.20 17.96 -10.78
N VAL A 184 2.28 18.43 -9.96
CA VAL A 184 2.42 18.47 -8.48
C VAL A 184 1.88 17.22 -7.84
N ILE A 185 2.68 16.60 -6.96
CA ILE A 185 2.27 15.53 -6.04
C ILE A 185 2.44 16.04 -4.61
N SER A 186 1.37 16.07 -3.82
CA SER A 186 1.46 16.44 -2.39
C SER A 186 0.58 15.55 -1.53
N GLU A 187 1.05 15.30 -0.29
CA GLU A 187 0.30 14.52 0.70
C GLU A 187 -0.86 15.34 1.26
N ILE A 188 -2.05 14.72 1.30
CA ILE A 188 -3.23 15.24 1.96
C ILE A 188 -3.56 14.33 3.15
N VAL A 189 -3.87 14.93 4.30
CA VAL A 189 -4.04 14.21 5.56
C VAL A 189 -5.48 14.19 6.08
N ASN A 190 -6.29 15.17 5.69
CA ASN A 190 -7.68 15.26 6.10
C ASN A 190 -8.63 15.13 4.91
N PRO A 191 -9.75 14.39 5.07
CA PRO A 191 -10.78 14.33 4.03
C PRO A 191 -11.36 15.70 3.64
N SER A 192 -11.47 16.64 4.60
CA SER A 192 -11.95 18.00 4.38
C SER A 192 -11.11 18.84 3.45
N ASP A 193 -9.82 18.50 3.30
CA ASP A 193 -8.87 19.27 2.49
C ASP A 193 -8.83 18.83 1.02
N MET A 194 -9.60 17.77 0.66
CA MET A 194 -9.55 17.21 -0.69
C MET A 194 -9.99 18.21 -1.77
N GLU A 195 -11.09 18.91 -1.57
CA GLU A 195 -11.60 19.89 -2.54
C GLU A 195 -10.63 21.07 -2.73
N MET A 196 -10.03 21.53 -1.64
CA MET A 196 -9.00 22.57 -1.70
C MET A 196 -7.77 22.06 -2.45
N ALA A 197 -7.32 20.84 -2.14
CA ALA A 197 -6.14 20.23 -2.75
C ALA A 197 -6.29 20.05 -4.28
N GLU A 198 -7.47 19.69 -4.79
CA GLU A 198 -7.71 19.53 -6.24
C GLU A 198 -7.39 20.79 -7.07
N ARG A 199 -7.37 21.96 -6.44
CA ARG A 199 -7.01 23.24 -7.10
C ARG A 199 -5.51 23.36 -7.37
N TYR A 200 -4.68 22.72 -6.54
CA TYR A 200 -3.23 22.92 -6.55
C TYR A 200 -2.43 21.70 -6.98
N VAL A 201 -2.95 20.47 -6.77
CA VAL A 201 -2.20 19.25 -7.06
C VAL A 201 -2.75 18.52 -8.29
N ASP A 202 -1.85 17.86 -9.01
CA ASP A 202 -2.19 16.95 -10.11
C ASP A 202 -2.36 15.51 -9.61
N VAL A 203 -1.71 15.17 -8.47
CA VAL A 203 -1.80 13.86 -7.83
C VAL A 203 -1.93 14.04 -6.32
N ILE A 204 -2.91 13.39 -5.72
CA ILE A 204 -3.09 13.32 -4.27
C ILE A 204 -2.25 12.17 -3.72
N GLN A 205 -1.30 12.47 -2.83
CA GLN A 205 -0.58 11.42 -2.11
C GLN A 205 -1.30 11.09 -0.81
N ILE A 206 -1.49 9.79 -0.56
CA ILE A 206 -1.88 9.25 0.74
C ILE A 206 -0.64 8.65 1.39
N GLY A 207 -0.21 9.24 2.50
CA GLY A 207 0.99 8.82 3.21
C GLY A 207 0.81 7.47 3.92
N ALA A 208 1.95 6.82 4.21
CA ALA A 208 1.97 5.49 4.83
C ALA A 208 1.26 5.42 6.19
N ARG A 209 1.25 6.53 6.97
CA ARG A 209 0.52 6.60 8.25
C ARG A 209 -1.00 6.65 8.07
N ASN A 210 -1.47 7.06 6.89
CA ASN A 210 -2.88 7.21 6.53
C ASN A 210 -3.39 6.08 5.62
N MET A 211 -2.61 5.03 5.36
CA MET A 211 -3.05 3.89 4.53
C MET A 211 -4.32 3.23 5.09
N GLN A 212 -4.53 3.26 6.40
CA GLN A 212 -5.70 2.69 7.06
C GLN A 212 -6.74 3.77 7.48
N ASN A 213 -6.57 5.02 7.05
CA ASN A 213 -7.58 6.05 7.22
C ASN A 213 -8.65 5.89 6.14
N PHE A 214 -9.61 4.99 6.38
CA PHE A 214 -10.61 4.60 5.37
C PHE A 214 -11.50 5.77 4.93
N GLU A 215 -11.76 6.75 5.77
CA GLU A 215 -12.51 7.94 5.38
C GLU A 215 -11.70 8.82 4.40
N LEU A 216 -10.39 8.96 4.62
CA LEU A 216 -9.49 9.63 3.69
C LEU A 216 -9.39 8.89 2.35
N LEU A 217 -9.31 7.55 2.38
CA LEU A 217 -9.29 6.72 1.16
C LEU A 217 -10.59 6.87 0.36
N LYS A 218 -11.74 6.88 1.04
CA LYS A 218 -13.04 7.11 0.39
C LYS A 218 -13.13 8.50 -0.24
N ALA A 219 -12.66 9.53 0.47
CA ALA A 219 -12.62 10.90 -0.04
C ALA A 219 -11.72 10.99 -1.28
N ALA A 220 -10.50 10.41 -1.23
CA ALA A 220 -9.60 10.33 -2.38
C ALA A 220 -10.19 9.54 -3.57
N GLY A 221 -11.04 8.55 -3.28
CA GLY A 221 -11.78 7.79 -4.30
C GLY A 221 -12.91 8.58 -4.97
N SER A 222 -13.38 9.67 -4.37
CA SER A 222 -14.48 10.50 -4.88
C SER A 222 -14.02 11.71 -5.69
N VAL A 223 -12.72 12.02 -5.71
CA VAL A 223 -12.12 13.10 -6.50
C VAL A 223 -11.60 12.60 -7.84
N ARG A 224 -11.35 13.54 -8.77
CA ARG A 224 -10.89 13.19 -10.14
C ARG A 224 -9.37 13.13 -10.29
N ARG A 225 -8.61 13.54 -9.27
CA ARG A 225 -7.14 13.52 -9.32
C ARG A 225 -6.62 12.10 -9.13
N PRO A 226 -5.57 11.67 -9.85
CA PRO A 226 -4.85 10.45 -9.55
C PRO A 226 -4.41 10.38 -8.10
N VAL A 227 -4.32 9.16 -7.56
CA VAL A 227 -3.91 8.94 -6.17
C VAL A 227 -2.60 8.14 -6.12
N PHE A 228 -1.63 8.65 -5.37
CA PHE A 228 -0.37 8.00 -5.07
C PHE A 228 -0.43 7.44 -3.65
N LEU A 229 -0.73 6.14 -3.53
CA LEU A 229 -0.95 5.46 -2.26
C LEU A 229 0.34 4.82 -1.76
N LYS A 230 0.81 5.20 -0.57
CA LYS A 230 2.00 4.63 0.07
C LYS A 230 1.63 3.49 1.03
N ARG A 231 2.36 2.37 0.94
CA ARG A 231 2.19 1.22 1.84
C ARG A 231 2.47 1.60 3.29
N GLY A 232 1.63 1.15 4.20
CA GLY A 232 1.82 1.28 5.65
C GLY A 232 3.05 0.50 6.14
N MET A 233 3.73 1.05 7.14
CA MET A 233 5.01 0.49 7.65
C MET A 233 4.87 -0.89 8.32
N SER A 234 3.67 -1.31 8.68
CA SER A 234 3.38 -2.62 9.27
C SER A 234 2.25 -3.33 8.53
N ALA A 235 2.02 -2.94 7.26
CA ALA A 235 0.94 -3.47 6.43
C ALA A 235 1.43 -4.62 5.55
N THR A 236 0.61 -5.67 5.45
CA THR A 236 0.80 -6.72 4.45
C THR A 236 0.52 -6.21 3.03
N VAL A 237 0.95 -6.94 2.01
CA VAL A 237 0.61 -6.65 0.61
C VAL A 237 -0.91 -6.74 0.39
N GLU A 238 -1.59 -7.68 1.03
CA GLU A 238 -3.05 -7.83 0.94
C GLU A 238 -3.78 -6.61 1.52
N GLU A 239 -3.38 -6.11 2.70
CA GLU A 239 -3.95 -4.89 3.30
C GLU A 239 -3.70 -3.66 2.43
N PHE A 240 -2.55 -3.59 1.77
CA PHE A 240 -2.22 -2.51 0.85
C PHE A 240 -3.12 -2.52 -0.39
N LEU A 241 -3.39 -3.70 -0.97
CA LEU A 241 -4.35 -3.86 -2.07
C LEU A 241 -5.79 -3.53 -1.63
N PHE A 242 -6.20 -3.88 -0.40
CA PHE A 242 -7.49 -3.46 0.13
C PHE A 242 -7.59 -1.94 0.30
N ALA A 243 -6.53 -1.27 0.70
CA ALA A 243 -6.51 0.19 0.77
C ALA A 243 -6.71 0.82 -0.62
N ALA A 244 -6.06 0.29 -1.66
CA ALA A 244 -6.29 0.71 -3.04
C ALA A 244 -7.74 0.41 -3.50
N GLU A 245 -8.29 -0.75 -3.12
CA GLU A 245 -9.69 -1.11 -3.41
C GLU A 245 -10.69 -0.12 -2.81
N TYR A 246 -10.43 0.42 -1.61
CA TYR A 246 -11.27 1.47 -1.03
C TYR A 246 -11.36 2.70 -1.94
N ILE A 247 -10.26 3.10 -2.58
CA ILE A 247 -10.22 4.23 -3.51
C ILE A 247 -10.97 3.87 -4.79
N VAL A 248 -10.58 2.76 -5.44
CA VAL A 248 -11.12 2.34 -6.75
C VAL A 248 -12.63 2.04 -6.67
N SER A 249 -13.10 1.47 -5.56
CA SER A 249 -14.53 1.17 -5.35
C SER A 249 -15.41 2.41 -5.25
N ARG A 250 -14.83 3.61 -5.10
CA ARG A 250 -15.54 4.89 -5.13
C ARG A 250 -15.57 5.55 -6.50
N GLY A 251 -14.89 4.95 -7.49
CA GLY A 251 -14.90 5.40 -8.89
C GLY A 251 -13.59 5.98 -9.40
N ASN A 252 -12.63 6.28 -8.53
CA ASN A 252 -11.31 6.73 -8.94
C ASN A 252 -10.38 5.55 -9.24
N THR A 253 -10.26 5.19 -10.51
CA THR A 253 -9.40 4.08 -10.99
C THR A 253 -7.95 4.51 -11.23
N GLN A 254 -7.63 5.79 -11.10
CA GLN A 254 -6.30 6.35 -11.35
C GLN A 254 -5.43 6.27 -10.08
N VAL A 255 -5.02 5.06 -9.72
CA VAL A 255 -4.25 4.80 -8.49
C VAL A 255 -2.86 4.26 -8.84
N MET A 256 -1.84 4.78 -8.17
CA MET A 256 -0.46 4.31 -8.22
C MET A 256 -0.07 3.80 -6.83
N LEU A 257 0.57 2.64 -6.76
CA LEU A 257 1.04 2.02 -5.52
C LEU A 257 2.50 2.38 -5.25
N CYS A 258 2.86 2.62 -3.98
CA CYS A 258 4.23 2.94 -3.61
C CYS A 258 4.69 2.13 -2.41
N GLU A 259 5.62 1.18 -2.64
CA GLU A 259 6.39 0.54 -1.59
C GLU A 259 7.38 1.54 -0.99
N ARG A 260 7.53 1.57 0.35
CA ARG A 260 8.38 2.56 1.05
C ARG A 260 9.14 1.97 2.24
N GLY A 261 9.23 0.66 2.32
CA GLY A 261 9.83 -0.06 3.43
C GLY A 261 8.87 -0.33 4.59
N ILE A 262 9.13 -1.43 5.26
CA ILE A 262 8.38 -1.90 6.42
C ILE A 262 9.25 -1.85 7.67
N ARG A 263 8.62 -1.78 8.84
CA ARG A 263 9.30 -1.90 10.14
C ARG A 263 9.74 -3.33 10.36
N THR A 264 11.02 -3.48 10.68
CA THR A 264 11.61 -4.76 11.10
C THR A 264 12.52 -4.52 12.31
N TYR A 265 13.23 -5.53 12.74
CA TYR A 265 14.25 -5.42 13.79
C TYR A 265 15.55 -4.75 13.31
N GLU A 266 15.74 -4.59 11.99
CA GLU A 266 16.95 -4.00 11.40
C GLU A 266 17.05 -2.50 11.77
N LYS A 267 18.28 -2.04 12.08
CA LYS A 267 18.57 -0.67 12.53
C LYS A 267 19.52 0.10 11.61
N TRP A 268 20.11 -0.58 10.62
CA TRP A 268 21.05 0.04 9.68
C TRP A 268 20.35 0.91 8.63
N THR A 269 19.06 0.70 8.44
CA THR A 269 18.19 1.50 7.60
C THR A 269 16.99 1.99 8.39
N ARG A 270 16.35 3.07 7.95
CA ARG A 270 15.15 3.62 8.59
C ARG A 270 13.99 2.62 8.58
N ASN A 271 13.83 1.92 7.46
CA ASN A 271 12.91 0.81 7.28
C ASN A 271 13.57 -0.23 6.37
N THR A 272 13.13 -1.45 6.41
CA THR A 272 13.57 -2.49 5.49
C THR A 272 12.76 -2.41 4.21
N LEU A 273 13.40 -2.14 3.07
CA LEU A 273 12.73 -2.20 1.78
C LEU A 273 12.31 -3.63 1.48
N ASP A 274 11.02 -3.86 1.36
CA ASP A 274 10.47 -5.14 0.88
C ASP A 274 10.47 -5.15 -0.65
N ILE A 275 11.63 -5.46 -1.22
CA ILE A 275 11.79 -5.49 -2.68
C ILE A 275 10.90 -6.55 -3.33
N SER A 276 10.57 -7.63 -2.61
CA SER A 276 9.69 -8.69 -3.09
C SER A 276 8.25 -8.22 -3.27
N ALA A 277 7.83 -7.16 -2.55
CA ALA A 277 6.51 -6.56 -2.75
C ALA A 277 6.31 -6.02 -4.17
N VAL A 278 7.38 -5.58 -4.85
CA VAL A 278 7.27 -5.04 -6.22
C VAL A 278 6.73 -6.09 -7.20
N PRO A 279 7.41 -7.25 -7.43
CA PRO A 279 6.87 -8.26 -8.33
C PRO A 279 5.55 -8.86 -7.84
N LEU A 280 5.32 -8.99 -6.53
CA LEU A 280 4.04 -9.46 -5.99
C LEU A 280 2.90 -8.51 -6.35
N LEU A 281 3.07 -7.20 -6.17
CA LEU A 281 2.07 -6.20 -6.55
C LEU A 281 1.82 -6.19 -8.06
N LYS A 282 2.86 -6.37 -8.88
CA LYS A 282 2.73 -6.47 -10.35
C LYS A 282 2.00 -7.75 -10.80
N GLN A 283 2.09 -8.85 -10.04
CA GLN A 283 1.36 -10.09 -10.31
C GLN A 283 -0.10 -10.02 -9.87
N GLU A 284 -0.36 -9.45 -8.70
CA GLU A 284 -1.71 -9.43 -8.11
C GLU A 284 -2.56 -8.25 -8.58
N SER A 285 -1.93 -7.13 -8.97
CA SER A 285 -2.61 -5.89 -9.36
C SER A 285 -2.17 -5.40 -10.74
N HIS A 286 -3.07 -4.69 -11.40
CA HIS A 286 -2.80 -4.00 -12.68
C HIS A 286 -2.31 -2.56 -12.51
N LEU A 287 -2.25 -2.04 -11.27
CA LEU A 287 -1.87 -0.66 -10.97
C LEU A 287 -0.36 -0.45 -11.08
N PRO A 288 0.11 0.75 -11.50
CA PRO A 288 1.52 1.09 -11.50
C PRO A 288 2.14 1.00 -10.10
N VAL A 289 3.37 0.47 -10.01
CA VAL A 289 4.09 0.23 -8.74
C VAL A 289 5.35 1.07 -8.69
N PHE A 290 5.46 1.89 -7.66
CA PHE A 290 6.62 2.73 -7.34
C PHE A 290 7.37 2.22 -6.12
N VAL A 291 8.62 2.65 -5.99
CA VAL A 291 9.43 2.46 -4.78
C VAL A 291 9.97 3.79 -4.28
N ASP A 292 9.65 4.14 -3.04
CA ASP A 292 10.24 5.29 -2.34
C ASP A 292 11.56 4.86 -1.72
N ILE A 293 12.66 5.22 -2.39
CA ILE A 293 14.02 4.84 -1.99
C ILE A 293 14.56 5.68 -0.84
N THR A 294 13.99 6.85 -0.61
CA THR A 294 14.42 7.75 0.46
C THR A 294 13.86 7.33 1.82
N HIS A 295 12.53 7.13 1.91
CA HIS A 295 11.91 6.74 3.17
C HIS A 295 12.11 5.27 3.53
N SER A 296 12.42 4.40 2.56
CA SER A 296 12.81 3.02 2.86
C SER A 296 14.19 2.96 3.51
N THR A 297 15.18 3.55 2.87
CA THR A 297 16.56 3.45 3.35
C THR A 297 16.88 4.40 4.51
N GLY A 298 16.41 5.65 4.45
CA GLY A 298 16.81 6.72 5.36
C GLY A 298 18.28 7.12 5.25
N ARG A 299 18.99 6.65 4.19
CA ARG A 299 20.44 6.81 3.97
C ARG A 299 20.70 7.19 2.53
N ARG A 300 21.53 8.22 2.32
CA ARG A 300 21.90 8.73 0.98
C ARG A 300 22.85 7.78 0.22
N ASP A 301 23.77 7.15 0.93
CA ASP A 301 24.87 6.34 0.38
C ASP A 301 24.41 5.09 -0.36
N ILE A 302 23.24 4.54 -0.01
CA ILE A 302 22.70 3.32 -0.64
C ILE A 302 21.50 3.58 -1.57
N GLN A 303 21.08 4.82 -1.77
CA GLN A 303 19.90 5.12 -2.62
C GLN A 303 20.11 4.66 -4.07
N ARG A 304 21.30 4.84 -4.65
CA ARG A 304 21.57 4.42 -6.04
C ARG A 304 21.43 2.91 -6.25
N PRO A 305 22.13 2.04 -5.49
CA PRO A 305 21.94 0.59 -5.66
C PRO A 305 20.51 0.13 -5.37
N VAL A 306 19.82 0.75 -4.41
CA VAL A 306 18.44 0.43 -4.09
C VAL A 306 17.48 0.85 -5.22
N ALA A 307 17.71 2.00 -5.86
CA ALA A 307 16.96 2.44 -7.03
C ALA A 307 17.11 1.45 -8.19
N LYS A 308 18.36 1.02 -8.47
CA LYS A 308 18.64 0.01 -9.51
C LYS A 308 17.92 -1.30 -9.23
N ALA A 309 17.97 -1.78 -7.98
CA ALA A 309 17.28 -3.00 -7.57
C ALA A 309 15.75 -2.88 -7.73
N ALA A 310 15.16 -1.73 -7.36
CA ALA A 310 13.73 -1.48 -7.50
C ALA A 310 13.27 -1.52 -8.96
N LEU A 311 13.99 -0.83 -9.84
CA LEU A 311 13.69 -0.80 -11.28
C LEU A 311 13.91 -2.18 -11.93
N ALA A 312 14.97 -2.91 -11.53
CA ALA A 312 15.22 -4.28 -12.00
C ALA A 312 14.16 -5.28 -11.52
N ALA A 313 13.61 -5.08 -10.33
CA ALA A 313 12.49 -5.87 -9.80
C ALA A 313 11.14 -5.61 -10.53
N GLY A 314 11.09 -4.61 -11.42
CA GLY A 314 9.91 -4.32 -12.25
C GLY A 314 9.10 -3.12 -11.78
N ALA A 315 9.60 -2.27 -10.87
CA ALA A 315 8.91 -1.03 -10.49
C ALA A 315 8.71 -0.13 -11.72
N ASP A 316 7.53 0.48 -11.84
CA ASP A 316 7.19 1.43 -12.91
C ASP A 316 7.86 2.79 -12.68
N GLY A 317 8.30 3.06 -11.45
CA GLY A 317 9.04 4.26 -11.13
C GLY A 317 9.64 4.23 -9.72
N ILE A 318 10.36 5.29 -9.40
CA ILE A 318 10.93 5.54 -8.07
C ILE A 318 10.55 6.93 -7.58
N MET A 319 10.48 7.06 -6.26
CA MET A 319 10.34 8.34 -5.58
C MET A 319 11.58 8.62 -4.73
N LEU A 320 12.07 9.86 -4.79
CA LEU A 320 13.20 10.31 -3.97
C LEU A 320 13.05 11.76 -3.52
N GLU A 321 13.76 12.12 -2.46
CA GLU A 321 13.73 13.47 -1.88
C GLU A 321 14.99 14.24 -2.26
N VAL A 322 14.77 15.48 -2.74
CA VAL A 322 15.82 16.40 -3.20
C VAL A 322 15.63 17.75 -2.53
N HIS A 323 16.68 18.32 -1.97
CA HIS A 323 16.66 19.61 -1.34
C HIS A 323 17.86 20.44 -1.80
N PRO A 324 17.77 21.78 -1.99
CA PRO A 324 18.92 22.58 -2.41
C PRO A 324 20.10 22.51 -1.43
N ASP A 325 19.80 22.56 -0.14
CA ASP A 325 20.75 22.35 0.96
C ASP A 325 20.12 21.50 2.07
N PRO A 326 20.31 20.17 2.04
CA PRO A 326 19.72 19.28 3.04
C PRO A 326 20.14 19.55 4.48
N SER A 327 21.24 20.28 4.71
CA SER A 327 21.73 20.54 6.07
C SER A 327 20.81 21.49 6.87
N VAL A 328 20.05 22.32 6.17
CA VAL A 328 19.11 23.29 6.77
C VAL A 328 17.64 22.86 6.65
N ALA A 329 17.37 21.67 6.08
CA ALA A 329 16.02 21.18 5.87
C ALA A 329 15.26 20.99 7.18
N LEU A 330 14.02 21.48 7.24
CA LEU A 330 13.12 21.36 8.40
C LEU A 330 12.56 19.93 8.61
N SER A 331 12.73 19.08 7.60
CA SER A 331 12.22 17.70 7.63
C SER A 331 13.20 16.76 6.93
N ASP A 332 13.46 15.60 7.57
CA ASP A 332 14.22 14.48 6.99
C ASP A 332 15.59 14.85 6.37
N ALA A 333 16.29 15.82 6.99
CA ALA A 333 17.57 16.37 6.55
C ALA A 333 18.61 15.31 6.17
N ASN A 334 18.69 14.22 6.92
CA ASN A 334 19.74 13.18 6.76
C ASN A 334 19.56 12.30 5.52
N GLN A 335 18.38 12.23 4.96
CA GLN A 335 18.04 11.29 3.87
C GLN A 335 17.84 11.96 2.50
N GLN A 336 17.59 13.26 2.45
CA GLN A 336 17.46 14.02 1.20
C GLN A 336 18.83 14.19 0.53
N ILE A 337 18.89 14.09 -0.78
CA ILE A 337 20.09 14.43 -1.55
C ILE A 337 20.06 15.88 -2.01
N ASP A 338 21.23 16.48 -2.21
CA ASP A 338 21.32 17.82 -2.80
C ASP A 338 21.17 17.79 -4.33
N ILE A 339 21.06 18.97 -4.96
CA ILE A 339 20.88 19.08 -6.41
C ILE A 339 22.05 18.45 -7.20
N PRO A 340 23.34 18.70 -6.88
CA PRO A 340 24.46 18.04 -7.54
C PRO A 340 24.42 16.50 -7.42
N GLN A 341 24.10 15.98 -6.23
CA GLN A 341 23.92 14.55 -6.02
C GLN A 341 22.78 13.97 -6.84
N PHE A 342 21.68 14.72 -6.98
CA PHE A 342 20.55 14.33 -7.81
C PHE A 342 20.93 14.28 -9.29
N GLU A 343 21.65 15.26 -9.82
CA GLU A 343 22.14 15.27 -11.20
C GLU A 343 23.02 14.05 -11.48
N THR A 344 23.96 13.75 -10.56
CA THR A 344 24.82 12.55 -10.64
C THR A 344 24.00 11.24 -10.55
N PHE A 345 22.97 11.22 -9.69
CA PHE A 345 22.06 10.08 -9.60
C PHE A 345 21.34 9.83 -10.91
N MET A 346 20.81 10.88 -11.56
CA MET A 346 20.09 10.78 -12.82
C MET A 346 20.99 10.31 -13.96
N GLU A 347 22.22 10.78 -14.02
CA GLU A 347 23.21 10.31 -15.01
C GLU A 347 23.49 8.82 -14.84
N ASP A 348 23.75 8.36 -13.61
CA ASP A 348 24.00 6.94 -13.31
C ASP A 348 22.79 6.06 -13.70
N MET A 349 21.56 6.51 -13.47
CA MET A 349 20.35 5.78 -13.88
C MET A 349 20.22 5.69 -15.40
N ARG A 350 20.62 6.71 -16.16
CA ARG A 350 20.63 6.69 -17.63
C ARG A 350 21.71 5.80 -18.22
N VAL A 351 22.93 5.90 -17.69
CA VAL A 351 24.07 5.07 -18.13
C VAL A 351 23.77 3.58 -17.97
N THR A 352 23.04 3.20 -16.94
CA THR A 352 22.61 1.81 -16.73
C THR A 352 21.44 1.37 -17.63
N GLY A 353 20.89 2.27 -18.44
CA GLY A 353 19.75 1.98 -19.32
C GLY A 353 18.42 1.75 -18.60
N LEU A 354 18.38 1.96 -17.28
CA LEU A 354 17.17 1.78 -16.47
C LEU A 354 16.17 2.92 -16.66
N ILE A 355 16.65 4.09 -17.07
CA ILE A 355 15.82 5.26 -17.41
C ILE A 355 16.22 5.75 -18.79
N LYS A 356 15.24 6.13 -19.60
CA LYS A 356 15.51 6.70 -20.94
C LYS A 356 16.24 8.05 -20.82
N PRO A 357 17.11 8.38 -21.79
CA PRO A 357 17.72 9.70 -21.88
C PRO A 357 16.64 10.79 -21.93
N ALA A 358 16.92 11.94 -21.31
CA ALA A 358 16.09 13.13 -21.51
C ALA A 358 16.01 13.41 -23.04
N LYS A 359 14.81 13.70 -23.56
CA LYS A 359 14.72 14.20 -24.93
C LYS A 359 15.51 15.50 -24.96
N THR A 360 16.60 15.55 -25.71
CA THR A 360 17.26 16.80 -26.06
C THR A 360 16.24 17.62 -26.83
N THR A 361 15.63 18.61 -26.20
CA THR A 361 14.99 19.72 -26.89
C THR A 361 16.12 20.48 -27.61
N THR A 362 16.42 20.08 -28.84
CA THR A 362 17.09 20.97 -29.77
C THR A 362 16.14 22.15 -29.94
N GLY A 363 16.60 23.32 -29.44
CA GLY A 363 15.92 24.60 -29.47
C GLY A 363 15.54 25.09 -30.86
#